data_00877069cfe3db194cae9259c3808709
#
_entry.id   00877069cfe3db194cae9259c3808709
#
_cell.length_a   1.000
_cell.length_b   1.000
_cell.length_c   1.000
_cell.angle_alpha   90.00
_cell.angle_beta   90.00
_cell.angle_gamma   90.00
#
_symmetry.space_group_name_H-M   'P 1'
#
loop_
_entity.id
_entity.type
_entity.pdbx_description
1 polymer ?
#
loop_
_entity_poly.entity_id
_entity_poly.type
_entity_poly.pdbx_seq_one_letter_code
_entity_poly.pdbx_strand_id
1 'polypeptide(L)'
;MKPHLLILSGFLLLPATAQELLPPPSGTSPLAVAPPVAPSEAADIYRSVVRIEVATQVSDYQTPWNSGRFGGGTGSGFLIGPNRFLTNAHVVSNARRILINERGSSVKHPAKVIHVAHDCDLAILEVEDPAPFAGLKYLEFGDVPPLESQVRVIGYPVGGDRISVTRGVVSRIDFRPYAHSQVDSHLVVQIDAAINPGNSGGPVLQDGKVVGVAFQGLRQADNTGYMIPTPVIRRFLKDVEDGEYDHYVDLGAAEFPLFNPAMRKALQLPDNGLGVLVASVTPTGPCDGVLQAGDVLLSIDGKPIDNAGNIEVEGEKVVLHEIVERKFQGDTVNLEFQRAGEQKQATITLTSFPAARIFALSYGERPRYVFFCGLTFQPLDLNLYATHQFSNPRVRKTYQNYVKDSIFKEREDVVILTRVESDSLTSHLGEFAGTVVEEINGQKISTLDQVHELLYADDQPEFITIKCEGSPRPIVIPAAEAKDANKRIMQSNGIYLPYYLDKPSSDSR
;
A
#
# COMPACT_ATOMS: atom_id res chain seq x y z
N MET A 1 37.06 -31.74 37.64
CA MET A 1 37.96 -32.76 37.13
C MET A 1 37.25 -33.54 36.04
N LYS A 2 37.66 -33.36 34.79
CA LYS A 2 37.20 -34.15 33.64
C LYS A 2 38.13 -35.35 33.46
N PRO A 3 37.71 -36.46 32.85
CA PRO A 3 38.55 -37.07 31.85
C PRO A 3 37.94 -37.13 30.45
N HIS A 4 38.82 -36.91 29.48
CA HIS A 4 38.64 -37.06 28.05
C HIS A 4 38.55 -38.53 27.67
N LEU A 5 37.63 -38.86 26.74
CA LEU A 5 37.63 -40.17 26.06
C LEU A 5 37.88 -39.92 24.58
N LEU A 6 39.06 -40.37 24.10
CA LEU A 6 39.41 -40.45 22.68
C LEU A 6 38.75 -41.69 22.09
N ILE A 7 38.03 -41.55 21.00
CA ILE A 7 37.60 -42.67 20.16
C ILE A 7 38.34 -42.57 18.82
N LEU A 8 39.24 -43.54 18.59
CA LEU A 8 39.85 -43.79 17.30
C LEU A 8 38.85 -44.48 16.39
N SER A 9 38.56 -43.87 15.25
CA SER A 9 37.78 -44.48 14.16
C SER A 9 38.75 -45.03 13.11
N GLY A 10 38.81 -46.34 13.01
CA GLY A 10 39.58 -47.04 11.96
C GLY A 10 38.83 -46.93 10.61
N PHE A 11 39.56 -46.54 9.57
CA PHE A 11 39.13 -46.60 8.17
C PHE A 11 39.25 -48.03 7.64
N LEU A 12 38.12 -48.66 7.31
CA LEU A 12 38.10 -49.87 6.47
C LEU A 12 38.01 -49.46 5.00
N LEU A 13 39.04 -49.74 4.24
CA LEU A 13 39.05 -49.64 2.77
C LEU A 13 38.32 -50.88 2.20
N LEU A 14 37.19 -50.67 1.55
CA LEU A 14 36.53 -51.65 0.69
C LEU A 14 36.94 -51.40 -0.78
N PRO A 15 37.11 -52.44 -1.61
CA PRO A 15 37.54 -52.28 -3.00
C PRO A 15 36.40 -51.76 -3.87
N ALA A 16 36.74 -50.81 -4.73
CA ALA A 16 35.82 -50.27 -5.73
C ALA A 16 35.52 -51.29 -6.81
N THR A 17 34.27 -51.72 -6.89
CA THR A 17 33.74 -52.42 -8.07
C THR A 17 33.42 -51.40 -9.15
N ALA A 18 33.97 -51.58 -10.34
CA ALA A 18 33.67 -50.78 -11.52
C ALA A 18 32.19 -50.95 -11.88
N GLN A 19 31.42 -49.87 -11.77
CA GLN A 19 30.07 -49.81 -12.24
C GLN A 19 30.09 -49.31 -13.68
N GLU A 20 29.61 -50.13 -14.59
CA GLU A 20 29.44 -49.78 -16.00
C GLU A 20 28.55 -48.54 -16.12
N LEU A 21 29.08 -47.48 -16.70
CA LEU A 21 28.33 -46.27 -17.04
C LEU A 21 27.37 -46.57 -18.22
N LEU A 22 26.08 -46.55 -17.95
CA LEU A 22 25.05 -46.53 -18.98
C LEU A 22 25.22 -45.26 -19.84
N PRO A 23 25.08 -45.35 -21.16
CA PRO A 23 25.13 -44.17 -22.02
C PRO A 23 23.98 -43.20 -21.68
N PRO A 24 24.19 -41.86 -21.76
CA PRO A 24 23.13 -40.88 -21.49
C PRO A 24 21.98 -41.06 -22.51
N PRO A 25 20.72 -40.82 -22.08
CA PRO A 25 19.59 -40.87 -23.01
C PRO A 25 19.76 -39.80 -24.08
N SER A 26 19.82 -40.27 -25.32
CA SER A 26 19.81 -39.42 -26.50
C SER A 26 18.39 -38.89 -26.71
N GLY A 27 18.21 -37.59 -26.53
CA GLY A 27 16.98 -36.92 -26.94
C GLY A 27 16.38 -35.93 -25.94
N THR A 28 17.17 -34.97 -25.52
CA THR A 28 16.60 -33.69 -25.06
C THR A 28 16.87 -32.64 -26.15
N SER A 29 15.84 -32.27 -26.87
CA SER A 29 15.88 -31.05 -27.69
C SER A 29 16.33 -29.91 -26.77
N PRO A 30 17.32 -29.09 -27.17
CA PRO A 30 17.67 -27.92 -26.40
C PRO A 30 16.43 -27.02 -26.33
N LEU A 31 15.99 -26.68 -25.12
CA LEU A 31 15.05 -25.59 -24.90
C LEU A 31 15.55 -24.42 -25.73
N ALA A 32 14.72 -23.91 -26.65
CA ALA A 32 15.05 -22.78 -27.49
C ALA A 32 15.35 -21.59 -26.59
N VAL A 33 16.63 -21.33 -26.36
CA VAL A 33 17.08 -20.10 -25.70
C VAL A 33 16.69 -18.97 -26.67
N ALA A 34 15.83 -18.09 -26.24
CA ALA A 34 15.48 -16.89 -27.01
C ALA A 34 16.79 -16.20 -27.46
N PRO A 35 16.90 -15.77 -28.73
CA PRO A 35 18.12 -15.18 -29.23
C PRO A 35 18.53 -13.99 -28.36
N PRO A 36 19.82 -13.82 -28.03
CA PRO A 36 20.26 -12.66 -27.29
C PRO A 36 19.93 -11.40 -28.09
N VAL A 37 19.28 -10.43 -27.42
CA VAL A 37 18.98 -9.10 -27.99
C VAL A 37 20.26 -8.55 -28.61
N ALA A 38 20.17 -8.03 -29.83
CA ALA A 38 21.32 -7.48 -30.56
C ALA A 38 22.06 -6.43 -29.70
N PRO A 39 23.39 -6.39 -29.68
CA PRO A 39 24.16 -5.51 -28.78
C PRO A 39 23.77 -4.02 -28.88
N SER A 40 23.32 -3.52 -30.02
CA SER A 40 22.83 -2.15 -30.24
C SER A 40 21.49 -1.91 -29.53
N GLU A 41 20.56 -2.83 -29.63
CA GLU A 41 19.23 -2.71 -29.02
C GLU A 41 19.28 -2.81 -27.49
N ALA A 42 20.13 -3.68 -26.95
CA ALA A 42 20.38 -3.73 -25.51
C ALA A 42 20.98 -2.43 -24.98
N ALA A 43 21.88 -1.79 -25.75
CA ALA A 43 22.47 -0.51 -25.37
C ALA A 43 21.44 0.62 -25.30
N ASP A 44 20.48 0.66 -26.22
CA ASP A 44 19.40 1.67 -26.25
C ASP A 44 18.43 1.48 -25.09
N ILE A 45 18.04 0.24 -24.77
CA ILE A 45 17.23 -0.08 -23.59
C ILE A 45 17.92 0.42 -22.32
N TYR A 46 19.21 0.15 -22.14
CA TYR A 46 19.94 0.56 -20.95
C TYR A 46 20.08 2.08 -20.80
N ARG A 47 20.06 2.85 -21.90
CA ARG A 47 20.07 4.32 -21.85
C ARG A 47 18.75 4.90 -21.36
N SER A 48 17.65 4.18 -21.59
CA SER A 48 16.31 4.58 -21.16
C SER A 48 16.00 4.23 -19.69
N VAL A 49 16.91 3.51 -19.01
CA VAL A 49 16.80 3.22 -17.58
C VAL A 49 17.64 4.23 -16.80
N VAL A 50 17.04 4.87 -15.82
CA VAL A 50 17.62 5.97 -15.04
C VAL A 50 17.75 5.62 -13.58
N ARG A 51 18.71 6.24 -12.89
CA ARG A 51 18.83 6.23 -11.45
C ARG A 51 18.06 7.39 -10.86
N ILE A 52 17.29 7.13 -9.84
CA ILE A 52 16.51 8.14 -9.10
C ILE A 52 17.14 8.30 -7.72
N GLU A 53 17.46 9.53 -7.35
CA GLU A 53 17.92 9.90 -6.01
C GLU A 53 16.87 10.81 -5.36
N VAL A 54 16.53 10.52 -4.12
CA VAL A 54 15.52 11.29 -3.38
C VAL A 54 16.07 11.78 -2.06
N ALA A 55 15.77 13.01 -1.71
CA ALA A 55 15.86 13.52 -0.34
C ALA A 55 14.44 13.49 0.25
N THR A 56 14.26 12.84 1.37
CA THR A 56 12.95 12.58 1.98
C THR A 56 12.80 13.30 3.31
N GLN A 57 11.55 13.58 3.67
CA GLN A 57 11.17 14.11 4.97
C GLN A 57 9.94 13.34 5.45
N VAL A 58 10.15 12.43 6.39
CA VAL A 58 9.07 11.62 7.01
C VAL A 58 8.51 12.39 8.20
N SER A 59 7.22 12.61 8.19
CA SER A 59 6.50 13.36 9.22
C SER A 59 6.53 12.69 10.58
N ASP A 60 6.50 13.49 11.65
CA ASP A 60 6.49 13.01 13.03
C ASP A 60 5.09 13.09 13.62
N TYR A 61 4.42 11.95 13.76
CA TYR A 61 3.09 11.85 14.36
C TYR A 61 3.10 11.86 15.89
N GLN A 62 4.27 11.70 16.52
CA GLN A 62 4.38 11.82 17.99
C GLN A 62 4.47 13.29 18.43
N THR A 63 5.19 14.10 17.65
CA THR A 63 5.35 15.55 17.87
C THR A 63 5.02 16.28 16.58
N PRO A 64 3.71 16.45 16.24
CA PRO A 64 3.27 16.84 14.90
C PRO A 64 3.68 18.27 14.48
N TRP A 65 4.13 19.11 15.42
CA TRP A 65 4.70 20.43 15.14
C TRP A 65 6.16 20.38 14.66
N ASN A 66 6.83 19.24 14.82
CA ASN A 66 8.21 19.07 14.37
C ASN A 66 8.29 18.81 12.87
N SER A 67 9.46 19.13 12.31
CA SER A 67 9.73 18.89 10.88
C SER A 67 9.81 17.42 10.49
N GLY A 68 9.83 16.49 11.46
CA GLY A 68 10.03 15.09 11.23
C GLY A 68 11.49 14.71 10.91
N ARG A 69 11.70 13.55 10.29
CA ARG A 69 13.05 13.02 10.01
C ARG A 69 13.40 13.22 8.55
N PHE A 70 14.59 13.79 8.32
CA PHE A 70 15.19 13.86 7.00
C PHE A 70 15.96 12.58 6.69
N GLY A 71 15.91 12.18 5.45
CA GLY A 71 16.58 10.99 4.93
C GLY A 71 16.82 11.09 3.44
N GLY A 72 17.16 9.99 2.84
CA GLY A 72 17.31 9.88 1.40
C GLY A 72 17.29 8.43 0.96
N GLY A 73 17.07 8.23 -0.32
CA GLY A 73 17.01 6.92 -0.95
C GLY A 73 17.46 6.96 -2.40
N THR A 74 17.63 5.79 -2.96
CA THR A 74 17.86 5.60 -4.39
C THR A 74 16.93 4.54 -4.91
N GLY A 75 16.47 4.73 -6.14
CA GLY A 75 15.68 3.79 -6.89
C GLY A 75 16.04 3.84 -8.36
N SER A 76 15.27 3.14 -9.14
CA SER A 76 15.36 3.11 -10.58
C SER A 76 14.07 3.60 -11.22
N GLY A 77 14.16 4.01 -12.47
CA GLY A 77 13.02 4.34 -13.31
C GLY A 77 13.38 4.12 -14.76
N PHE A 78 12.41 4.26 -15.64
CA PHE A 78 12.64 4.12 -17.08
C PHE A 78 11.67 4.98 -17.89
N LEU A 79 12.12 5.36 -19.06
CA LEU A 79 11.41 6.24 -19.97
C LEU A 79 10.31 5.48 -20.72
N ILE A 80 9.06 5.97 -20.58
CA ILE A 80 7.86 5.38 -21.21
C ILE A 80 7.21 6.27 -22.27
N GLY A 81 7.62 7.53 -22.34
CA GLY A 81 7.09 8.53 -23.28
C GLY A 81 7.88 9.83 -23.21
N PRO A 82 7.48 10.88 -23.96
CA PRO A 82 8.16 12.17 -23.93
C PRO A 82 8.19 12.73 -22.51
N ASN A 83 9.39 12.86 -21.92
CA ASN A 83 9.59 13.34 -20.55
C ASN A 83 8.73 12.62 -19.48
N ARG A 84 8.49 11.31 -19.66
CA ARG A 84 7.67 10.49 -18.77
C ARG A 84 8.48 9.32 -18.26
N PHE A 85 8.84 9.32 -16.98
CA PHE A 85 9.59 8.25 -16.33
C PHE A 85 8.69 7.49 -15.36
N LEU A 86 8.54 6.18 -15.58
CA LEU A 86 7.81 5.29 -14.67
C LEU A 86 8.77 4.78 -13.59
N THR A 87 8.29 4.76 -12.35
CA THR A 87 8.98 4.23 -11.17
C THR A 87 7.97 3.73 -10.14
N ASN A 88 8.42 3.28 -8.97
CA ASN A 88 7.52 2.97 -7.85
C ASN A 88 7.16 4.21 -7.03
N ALA A 89 5.95 4.21 -6.46
CA ALA A 89 5.52 5.23 -5.51
C ALA A 89 6.40 5.24 -4.25
N HIS A 90 6.79 4.09 -3.70
CA HIS A 90 7.66 4.03 -2.52
C HIS A 90 9.05 4.66 -2.76
N VAL A 91 9.55 4.69 -3.99
CA VAL A 91 10.83 5.35 -4.33
C VAL A 91 10.73 6.86 -4.13
N VAL A 92 9.58 7.45 -4.42
CA VAL A 92 9.36 8.91 -4.36
C VAL A 92 8.51 9.36 -3.17
N SER A 93 8.05 8.44 -2.34
CA SER A 93 7.26 8.74 -1.14
C SER A 93 8.03 9.63 -0.17
N ASN A 94 7.32 10.62 0.39
CA ASN A 94 7.90 11.64 1.29
C ASN A 94 9.06 12.45 0.66
N ALA A 95 9.23 12.44 -0.66
CA ALA A 95 10.30 13.17 -1.34
C ALA A 95 10.08 14.69 -1.24
N ARG A 96 11.15 15.41 -0.88
CA ARG A 96 11.24 16.88 -0.94
C ARG A 96 12.10 17.34 -2.12
N ARG A 97 12.93 16.45 -2.63
CA ARG A 97 13.73 16.66 -3.82
C ARG A 97 13.95 15.33 -4.52
N ILE A 98 13.75 15.33 -5.84
CA ILE A 98 13.97 14.19 -6.72
C ILE A 98 14.99 14.59 -7.77
N LEU A 99 15.97 13.73 -8.00
CA LEU A 99 17.00 13.90 -9.02
C LEU A 99 17.07 12.65 -9.86
N ILE A 100 17.10 12.83 -11.18
CA ILE A 100 17.29 11.75 -12.16
C ILE A 100 18.68 11.83 -12.77
N ASN A 101 19.39 10.72 -12.80
CA ASN A 101 20.68 10.58 -13.44
C ASN A 101 20.56 9.65 -14.64
N GLU A 102 21.05 10.10 -15.79
CA GLU A 102 21.21 9.23 -16.96
C GLU A 102 22.42 8.30 -16.81
N ARG A 103 22.40 7.22 -17.57
CA ARG A 103 23.49 6.22 -17.53
C ARG A 103 24.84 6.83 -17.92
N GLY A 104 25.83 6.67 -17.03
CA GLY A 104 27.21 7.11 -17.27
C GLY A 104 27.44 8.60 -17.10
N SER A 105 26.43 9.38 -16.71
CA SER A 105 26.53 10.80 -16.42
C SER A 105 26.60 11.05 -14.92
N SER A 106 27.41 12.03 -14.52
CA SER A 106 27.40 12.57 -13.16
C SER A 106 26.43 13.75 -13.00
N VAL A 107 25.82 14.19 -14.10
CA VAL A 107 24.84 15.27 -14.09
C VAL A 107 23.54 14.79 -13.49
N LYS A 108 22.97 15.60 -12.59
CA LYS A 108 21.70 15.31 -11.90
C LYS A 108 20.65 16.28 -12.39
N HIS A 109 19.55 15.72 -12.89
CA HIS A 109 18.43 16.49 -13.43
C HIS A 109 17.31 16.55 -12.39
N PRO A 110 16.90 17.77 -11.94
CA PRO A 110 15.74 17.91 -11.06
C PRO A 110 14.49 17.36 -11.73
N ALA A 111 13.69 16.67 -10.93
CA ALA A 111 12.44 16.07 -11.38
C ALA A 111 11.31 16.30 -10.37
N LYS A 112 10.09 16.18 -10.84
CA LYS A 112 8.87 16.24 -10.02
C LYS A 112 7.99 15.01 -10.28
N VAL A 113 7.19 14.67 -9.29
CA VAL A 113 6.10 13.70 -9.43
C VAL A 113 4.95 14.40 -10.15
N ILE A 114 4.39 13.76 -11.17
CA ILE A 114 3.18 14.23 -11.87
C ILE A 114 1.96 13.38 -11.54
N HIS A 115 2.16 12.07 -11.35
CA HIS A 115 1.14 11.17 -10.85
C HIS A 115 1.77 10.17 -9.90
N VAL A 116 1.07 9.87 -8.82
CA VAL A 116 1.45 8.84 -7.86
C VAL A 116 0.24 8.02 -7.44
N ALA A 117 0.39 6.71 -7.47
CA ALA A 117 -0.62 5.74 -7.07
C ALA A 117 -0.02 4.88 -5.93
N HIS A 118 -0.30 5.27 -4.69
CA HIS A 118 0.22 4.58 -3.51
C HIS A 118 -0.41 3.20 -3.31
N ASP A 119 -1.64 2.99 -3.77
CA ASP A 119 -2.34 1.70 -3.72
C ASP A 119 -1.66 0.64 -4.61
N CYS A 120 -1.27 0.97 -5.84
CA CYS A 120 -0.56 0.03 -6.73
C CYS A 120 0.96 0.26 -6.82
N ASP A 121 1.52 1.12 -5.98
CA ASP A 121 2.97 1.41 -5.87
C ASP A 121 3.62 1.84 -7.19
N LEU A 122 2.97 2.72 -7.94
CA LEU A 122 3.48 3.29 -9.19
C LEU A 122 3.52 4.83 -9.13
N ALA A 123 4.47 5.42 -9.84
CA ALA A 123 4.58 6.88 -10.00
C ALA A 123 5.15 7.26 -11.37
N ILE A 124 4.72 8.41 -11.89
CA ILE A 124 5.26 9.03 -13.10
C ILE A 124 5.99 10.31 -12.72
N LEU A 125 7.21 10.44 -13.23
CA LEU A 125 8.06 11.61 -13.03
C LEU A 125 8.27 12.36 -14.33
N GLU A 126 8.48 13.68 -14.22
CA GLU A 126 9.01 14.54 -15.27
C GLU A 126 10.29 15.24 -14.79
N VAL A 127 11.27 15.38 -15.68
CA VAL A 127 12.43 16.26 -15.43
C VAL A 127 12.12 17.71 -15.86
N GLU A 128 12.74 18.67 -15.19
CA GLU A 128 12.57 20.08 -15.50
C GLU A 128 13.16 20.43 -16.89
N ASP A 129 14.30 19.83 -17.25
CA ASP A 129 14.91 19.95 -18.58
C ASP A 129 14.92 18.59 -19.28
N PRO A 130 14.05 18.35 -20.28
CA PRO A 130 13.97 17.08 -21.00
C PRO A 130 15.05 16.92 -22.09
N ALA A 131 15.81 17.98 -22.45
CA ALA A 131 16.75 17.94 -23.56
C ALA A 131 17.80 16.81 -23.46
N PRO A 132 18.37 16.47 -22.31
CA PRO A 132 19.32 15.35 -22.16
C PRO A 132 18.73 13.98 -22.51
N PHE A 133 17.40 13.82 -22.38
CA PHE A 133 16.69 12.58 -22.65
C PHE A 133 16.03 12.53 -24.01
N ALA A 134 16.16 13.61 -24.80
CA ALA A 134 15.61 13.67 -26.15
C ALA A 134 16.27 12.62 -27.07
N GLY A 135 15.45 11.91 -27.83
CA GLY A 135 15.91 10.87 -28.78
C GLY A 135 16.24 9.53 -28.11
N LEU A 136 16.04 9.36 -26.79
CA LEU A 136 16.09 8.05 -26.17
C LEU A 136 14.86 7.20 -26.57
N LYS A 137 15.05 5.90 -26.69
CA LYS A 137 13.98 4.94 -26.99
C LYS A 137 13.03 4.84 -25.81
N TYR A 138 11.73 5.00 -26.03
CA TYR A 138 10.71 4.65 -25.01
C TYR A 138 10.60 3.14 -24.91
N LEU A 139 10.50 2.61 -23.68
CA LEU A 139 10.35 1.19 -23.48
C LEU A 139 8.88 0.78 -23.70
N GLU A 140 8.67 -0.21 -24.56
CA GLU A 140 7.35 -0.74 -24.87
C GLU A 140 6.92 -1.80 -23.85
N PHE A 141 5.62 -1.87 -23.59
CA PHE A 141 5.05 -2.87 -22.69
C PHE A 141 4.69 -4.17 -23.44
N GLY A 142 5.10 -5.30 -22.86
CA GLY A 142 4.68 -6.65 -23.25
C GLY A 142 3.44 -7.11 -22.47
N ASP A 143 3.14 -8.39 -22.55
CA ASP A 143 2.09 -9.04 -21.78
C ASP A 143 2.65 -9.72 -20.53
N VAL A 144 1.78 -10.27 -19.68
CA VAL A 144 2.23 -11.04 -18.51
C VAL A 144 3.01 -12.27 -18.99
N PRO A 145 4.28 -12.44 -18.55
CA PRO A 145 5.06 -13.56 -19.01
C PRO A 145 4.54 -14.88 -18.40
N PRO A 146 4.51 -15.98 -19.18
CA PRO A 146 4.09 -17.26 -18.65
C PRO A 146 5.05 -17.80 -17.58
N LEU A 147 4.56 -18.74 -16.76
CA LEU A 147 5.41 -19.43 -15.80
C LEU A 147 6.65 -20.04 -16.46
N GLU A 148 7.74 -20.15 -15.72
CA GLU A 148 9.05 -20.70 -16.15
C GLU A 148 9.76 -19.87 -17.22
N SER A 149 9.16 -18.79 -17.72
CA SER A 149 9.81 -17.94 -18.72
C SER A 149 10.90 -17.05 -18.11
N GLN A 150 11.94 -16.78 -18.89
CA GLN A 150 13.07 -15.97 -18.45
C GLN A 150 12.75 -14.48 -18.51
N VAL A 151 13.19 -13.76 -17.47
CA VAL A 151 13.08 -12.31 -17.36
C VAL A 151 14.40 -11.68 -16.93
N ARG A 152 14.58 -10.39 -17.22
CA ARG A 152 15.74 -9.58 -16.80
C ARG A 152 15.27 -8.35 -16.03
N VAL A 153 15.80 -8.15 -14.85
CA VAL A 153 15.59 -6.94 -14.04
C VAL A 153 16.74 -6.00 -14.27
N ILE A 154 16.46 -4.74 -14.58
CA ILE A 154 17.47 -3.72 -14.84
C ILE A 154 17.26 -2.57 -13.86
N GLY A 155 18.35 -2.15 -13.18
CA GLY A 155 18.25 -1.06 -12.22
C GLY A 155 19.60 -0.62 -11.68
N TYR A 156 19.56 0.24 -10.65
CA TYR A 156 20.73 0.83 -9.99
C TYR A 156 20.73 0.45 -8.50
N PRO A 157 21.30 -0.71 -8.13
CA PRO A 157 21.30 -1.14 -6.74
C PRO A 157 22.09 -0.16 -5.85
N VAL A 158 21.69 -0.08 -4.58
CA VAL A 158 22.37 0.75 -3.57
C VAL A 158 23.84 0.37 -3.48
N GLY A 159 24.71 1.38 -3.45
CA GLY A 159 26.17 1.21 -3.35
C GLY A 159 26.91 1.24 -4.70
N GLY A 160 26.21 1.46 -5.82
CA GLY A 160 26.82 1.60 -7.14
C GLY A 160 26.15 2.67 -8.02
N ASP A 161 26.97 3.30 -8.88
CA ASP A 161 26.49 4.26 -9.89
C ASP A 161 26.32 3.58 -11.26
N ARG A 162 26.57 2.27 -11.32
CA ARG A 162 26.49 1.50 -12.55
C ARG A 162 25.21 0.69 -12.60
N ILE A 163 24.66 0.59 -13.80
CA ILE A 163 23.50 -0.25 -14.08
C ILE A 163 23.81 -1.71 -13.76
N SER A 164 22.88 -2.38 -13.13
CA SER A 164 22.91 -3.80 -12.84
C SER A 164 21.83 -4.51 -13.64
N VAL A 165 22.14 -5.71 -14.11
CA VAL A 165 21.19 -6.59 -14.79
C VAL A 165 21.22 -7.93 -14.09
N THR A 166 20.09 -8.30 -13.48
CA THR A 166 19.88 -9.63 -12.92
C THR A 166 18.92 -10.42 -13.80
N ARG A 167 19.08 -11.75 -13.82
CA ARG A 167 18.23 -12.67 -14.60
C ARG A 167 17.54 -13.63 -13.66
N GLY A 168 16.35 -14.03 -14.03
CA GLY A 168 15.58 -15.05 -13.33
C GLY A 168 14.46 -15.58 -14.19
N VAL A 169 13.61 -16.38 -13.57
CA VAL A 169 12.41 -16.97 -14.19
C VAL A 169 11.16 -16.56 -13.44
N VAL A 170 10.04 -16.57 -14.14
CA VAL A 170 8.72 -16.38 -13.55
C VAL A 170 8.35 -17.63 -12.73
N SER A 171 8.19 -17.46 -11.44
CA SER A 171 7.95 -18.56 -10.50
C SER A 171 6.49 -18.72 -10.12
N ARG A 172 5.72 -17.60 -10.09
CA ARG A 172 4.32 -17.58 -9.68
C ARG A 172 3.62 -16.31 -10.17
N ILE A 173 2.35 -16.44 -10.51
CA ILE A 173 1.42 -15.33 -10.69
C ILE A 173 0.39 -15.43 -9.58
N ASP A 174 0.17 -14.36 -8.82
CA ASP A 174 -0.64 -14.39 -7.59
C ASP A 174 -1.31 -13.03 -7.36
N PHE A 175 -2.33 -12.99 -6.51
CA PHE A 175 -2.98 -11.76 -6.06
C PHE A 175 -2.62 -11.55 -4.58
N ARG A 176 -1.93 -10.46 -4.26
CA ARG A 176 -1.34 -10.27 -2.93
C ARG A 176 -1.41 -8.83 -2.44
N PRO A 177 -1.40 -8.64 -1.10
CA PRO A 177 -1.22 -7.32 -0.51
C PRO A 177 0.09 -6.67 -0.96
N TYR A 178 0.00 -5.40 -1.36
CA TYR A 178 1.15 -4.58 -1.68
C TYR A 178 1.74 -3.99 -0.39
N ALA A 179 3.05 -4.19 -0.20
CA ALA A 179 3.72 -3.80 1.04
C ALA A 179 3.74 -2.28 1.26
N HIS A 180 3.60 -1.51 0.20
CA HIS A 180 3.63 -0.05 0.26
C HIS A 180 2.37 0.52 0.90
N SER A 181 1.20 0.22 0.39
CA SER A 181 -0.08 0.70 0.94
C SER A 181 -0.50 -0.03 2.22
N GLN A 182 -0.11 -1.30 2.36
CA GLN A 182 -0.45 -2.24 3.44
C GLN A 182 -1.93 -2.68 3.47
N VAL A 183 -2.76 -2.15 2.62
CA VAL A 183 -4.21 -2.45 2.57
C VAL A 183 -4.67 -2.94 1.21
N ASP A 184 -4.09 -2.43 0.13
CA ASP A 184 -4.49 -2.78 -1.23
C ASP A 184 -3.81 -4.08 -1.67
N SER A 185 -4.53 -4.90 -2.44
CA SER A 185 -4.05 -6.17 -2.99
C SER A 185 -4.24 -6.17 -4.48
N HIS A 186 -3.20 -6.50 -5.24
CA HIS A 186 -3.24 -6.51 -6.70
C HIS A 186 -2.49 -7.73 -7.24
N LEU A 187 -2.59 -7.92 -8.56
CA LEU A 187 -1.82 -8.93 -9.26
C LEU A 187 -0.32 -8.68 -9.08
N VAL A 188 0.42 -9.72 -8.74
CA VAL A 188 1.88 -9.72 -8.65
C VAL A 188 2.44 -10.89 -9.42
N VAL A 189 3.66 -10.73 -9.93
CA VAL A 189 4.42 -11.83 -10.49
C VAL A 189 5.68 -12.03 -9.66
N GLN A 190 5.84 -13.23 -9.11
CA GLN A 190 7.03 -13.65 -8.39
C GLN A 190 8.10 -14.11 -9.38
N ILE A 191 9.32 -13.62 -9.18
CA ILE A 191 10.49 -14.00 -9.97
C ILE A 191 11.64 -14.39 -9.04
N ASP A 192 12.52 -15.26 -9.47
CA ASP A 192 13.71 -15.65 -8.73
C ASP A 192 14.94 -14.77 -9.03
N ALA A 193 14.76 -13.74 -9.88
CA ALA A 193 15.76 -12.70 -10.06
C ALA A 193 15.98 -11.91 -8.77
N ALA A 194 17.24 -11.67 -8.40
CA ALA A 194 17.56 -10.87 -7.24
C ALA A 194 17.08 -9.42 -7.40
N ILE A 195 16.13 -9.00 -6.55
CA ILE A 195 15.69 -7.60 -6.43
C ILE A 195 16.31 -7.03 -5.15
N ASN A 196 17.37 -6.24 -5.33
CA ASN A 196 18.07 -5.57 -4.25
C ASN A 196 17.55 -4.12 -4.09
N PRO A 197 17.68 -3.50 -2.90
CA PRO A 197 17.40 -2.08 -2.72
C PRO A 197 18.09 -1.23 -3.79
N GLY A 198 17.32 -0.36 -4.45
CA GLY A 198 17.77 0.44 -5.59
C GLY A 198 17.31 -0.09 -6.95
N ASN A 199 17.03 -1.39 -7.11
CA ASN A 199 16.42 -1.94 -8.33
C ASN A 199 14.92 -1.61 -8.42
N SER A 200 14.28 -1.27 -7.30
CA SER A 200 12.87 -0.86 -7.26
C SER A 200 12.60 0.28 -8.25
N GLY A 201 11.50 0.17 -9.00
CA GLY A 201 11.13 1.10 -10.07
C GLY A 201 11.82 0.80 -11.41
N GLY A 202 12.78 -0.12 -11.44
CA GLY A 202 13.42 -0.55 -12.67
C GLY A 202 12.54 -1.51 -13.50
N PRO A 203 12.72 -1.53 -14.86
CA PRO A 203 11.94 -2.41 -15.71
C PRO A 203 12.35 -3.87 -15.56
N VAL A 204 11.36 -4.74 -15.58
CA VAL A 204 11.52 -6.18 -15.80
C VAL A 204 11.20 -6.46 -17.25
N LEU A 205 12.14 -7.07 -17.98
CA LEU A 205 12.06 -7.24 -19.42
C LEU A 205 12.00 -8.72 -19.81
N GLN A 206 11.16 -8.99 -20.82
CA GLN A 206 11.16 -10.21 -21.61
C GLN A 206 11.17 -9.80 -23.09
N ASP A 207 12.03 -10.38 -23.91
CA ASP A 207 12.14 -10.15 -25.36
C ASP A 207 12.21 -8.65 -25.77
N GLY A 208 12.91 -7.84 -24.96
CA GLY A 208 13.09 -6.41 -25.17
C GLY A 208 11.90 -5.53 -24.74
N LYS A 209 10.80 -6.10 -24.27
CA LYS A 209 9.61 -5.38 -23.79
C LYS A 209 9.51 -5.42 -22.27
N VAL A 210 8.93 -4.39 -21.68
CA VAL A 210 8.64 -4.30 -20.24
C VAL A 210 7.44 -5.20 -19.93
N VAL A 211 7.64 -6.20 -19.08
CA VAL A 211 6.59 -7.10 -18.58
C VAL A 211 6.20 -6.80 -17.14
N GLY A 212 6.95 -5.92 -16.48
CA GLY A 212 6.64 -5.45 -15.13
C GLY A 212 7.64 -4.42 -14.62
N VAL A 213 7.35 -3.89 -13.43
CA VAL A 213 8.22 -3.00 -12.65
C VAL A 213 8.70 -3.77 -11.41
N ALA A 214 9.99 -3.83 -11.17
CA ALA A 214 10.57 -4.44 -9.98
C ALA A 214 10.18 -3.62 -8.74
N PHE A 215 9.64 -4.26 -7.67
CA PHE A 215 9.16 -3.44 -6.56
C PHE A 215 9.49 -3.96 -5.16
N GLN A 216 9.39 -5.22 -4.85
CA GLN A 216 9.68 -5.71 -3.50
C GLN A 216 10.37 -7.07 -3.51
N GLY A 217 11.21 -7.30 -2.49
CA GLY A 217 11.77 -8.62 -2.17
C GLY A 217 11.34 -9.04 -0.78
N LEU A 218 11.19 -10.33 -0.54
CA LEU A 218 11.00 -10.85 0.81
C LEU A 218 12.33 -10.81 1.56
N ARG A 219 12.43 -9.95 2.59
CA ARG A 219 13.65 -9.81 3.41
C ARG A 219 14.10 -11.10 4.10
N GLN A 220 13.23 -12.11 4.18
CA GLN A 220 13.46 -13.39 4.88
C GLN A 220 13.59 -14.59 3.93
N ALA A 221 13.51 -14.39 2.61
CA ALA A 221 13.66 -15.45 1.62
C ALA A 221 14.65 -15.01 0.57
N ASP A 222 15.75 -15.78 0.45
CA ASP A 222 16.74 -15.58 -0.61
C ASP A 222 16.10 -15.82 -1.98
N ASN A 223 16.46 -14.99 -2.96
CA ASN A 223 16.03 -15.09 -4.36
C ASN A 223 14.50 -15.07 -4.57
N THR A 224 13.76 -14.26 -3.77
CA THR A 224 12.35 -14.04 -3.98
C THR A 224 12.09 -12.57 -4.24
N GLY A 225 11.90 -12.22 -5.50
CA GLY A 225 11.52 -10.87 -5.94
C GLY A 225 10.10 -10.85 -6.48
N TYR A 226 9.48 -9.69 -6.45
CA TYR A 226 8.17 -9.45 -7.05
C TYR A 226 8.24 -8.30 -8.03
N MET A 227 7.47 -8.40 -9.12
CA MET A 227 7.24 -7.30 -10.04
C MET A 227 5.75 -6.96 -10.10
N ILE A 228 5.47 -5.68 -10.31
CA ILE A 228 4.14 -5.16 -10.66
C ILE A 228 3.95 -5.46 -12.15
N PRO A 229 2.99 -6.33 -12.54
CA PRO A 229 2.84 -6.75 -13.93
C PRO A 229 2.11 -5.70 -14.79
N THR A 230 2.21 -5.89 -16.09
CA THR A 230 1.66 -4.95 -17.08
C THR A 230 0.16 -4.67 -16.99
N PRO A 231 -0.75 -5.56 -16.56
CA PRO A 231 -2.15 -5.20 -16.34
C PRO A 231 -2.32 -4.06 -15.33
N VAL A 232 -1.61 -4.11 -14.19
CA VAL A 232 -1.62 -3.06 -13.17
C VAL A 232 -1.02 -1.76 -13.72
N ILE A 233 0.10 -1.86 -14.45
CA ILE A 233 0.75 -0.69 -15.07
C ILE A 233 -0.19 -0.03 -16.09
N ARG A 234 -0.78 -0.81 -16.98
CA ARG A 234 -1.69 -0.31 -18.02
C ARG A 234 -2.94 0.36 -17.43
N ARG A 235 -3.48 -0.23 -16.34
CA ARG A 235 -4.61 0.37 -15.62
C ARG A 235 -4.23 1.72 -15.04
N PHE A 236 -3.09 1.82 -14.33
CA PHE A 236 -2.58 3.10 -13.81
C PHE A 236 -2.36 4.13 -14.92
N LEU A 237 -1.69 3.75 -16.01
CA LEU A 237 -1.44 4.67 -17.13
C LEU A 237 -2.74 5.15 -17.78
N LYS A 238 -3.76 4.29 -17.85
CA LYS A 238 -5.07 4.64 -18.40
C LYS A 238 -5.84 5.57 -17.47
N ASP A 239 -5.75 5.34 -16.16
CA ASP A 239 -6.43 6.15 -15.15
C ASP A 239 -5.96 7.62 -15.20
N VAL A 240 -4.66 7.83 -15.32
CA VAL A 240 -4.06 9.18 -15.31
C VAL A 240 -4.08 9.90 -16.68
N GLU A 241 -4.75 9.36 -17.70
CA GLU A 241 -4.83 10.00 -19.03
C GLU A 241 -5.58 11.32 -19.02
N ASP A 242 -6.58 11.48 -18.13
CA ASP A 242 -7.34 12.72 -17.96
C ASP A 242 -6.65 13.76 -17.06
N GLY A 243 -5.54 13.36 -16.41
CA GLY A 243 -4.73 14.22 -15.55
C GLY A 243 -4.97 14.02 -14.04
N GLU A 244 -5.92 13.19 -13.65
CA GLU A 244 -6.24 12.84 -12.27
C GLU A 244 -6.01 11.34 -12.03
N TYR A 245 -5.85 10.95 -10.77
CA TYR A 245 -5.76 9.55 -10.37
C TYR A 245 -6.96 9.21 -9.49
N ASP A 246 -7.90 8.37 -10.01
CA ASP A 246 -9.18 8.08 -9.37
C ASP A 246 -9.15 6.93 -8.36
N HIS A 247 -7.99 6.31 -8.18
CA HIS A 247 -7.79 5.11 -7.36
C HIS A 247 -8.50 3.85 -7.88
N TYR A 248 -8.25 2.74 -7.20
CA TYR A 248 -8.94 1.49 -7.47
C TYR A 248 -10.37 1.50 -6.91
N VAL A 249 -11.24 0.83 -7.61
CA VAL A 249 -12.63 0.58 -7.18
C VAL A 249 -12.73 -0.80 -6.54
N ASP A 250 -13.71 -1.00 -5.67
CA ASP A 250 -13.94 -2.24 -4.94
C ASP A 250 -15.43 -2.63 -5.00
N LEU A 251 -15.74 -3.91 -4.81
CA LEU A 251 -17.13 -4.37 -4.71
C LEU A 251 -17.85 -3.86 -3.46
N GLY A 252 -17.11 -3.56 -2.41
CA GLY A 252 -17.69 -3.23 -1.12
C GLY A 252 -18.34 -4.44 -0.44
N ALA A 253 -17.85 -5.64 -0.71
CA ALA A 253 -18.32 -6.89 -0.11
C ALA A 253 -17.11 -7.74 0.29
N ALA A 254 -17.20 -8.40 1.45
CA ALA A 254 -16.20 -9.38 1.87
C ALA A 254 -16.79 -10.78 1.73
N GLU A 255 -16.01 -11.70 1.15
CA GLU A 255 -16.43 -13.07 0.88
C GLU A 255 -15.80 -14.06 1.87
N PHE A 256 -16.47 -15.19 2.01
CA PHE A 256 -16.01 -16.33 2.79
C PHE A 256 -16.08 -17.61 1.96
N PRO A 257 -15.00 -18.42 1.87
CA PRO A 257 -14.96 -19.65 1.11
C PRO A 257 -15.97 -20.69 1.60
N LEU A 258 -16.65 -21.36 0.67
CA LEU A 258 -17.68 -22.35 0.95
C LEU A 258 -17.16 -23.79 0.78
N PHE A 259 -16.07 -24.14 1.47
CA PHE A 259 -15.52 -25.51 1.46
C PHE A 259 -16.31 -26.49 2.31
N ASN A 260 -17.06 -26.03 3.33
CA ASN A 260 -17.77 -26.88 4.25
C ASN A 260 -19.05 -27.46 3.60
N PRO A 261 -19.15 -28.82 3.38
CA PRO A 261 -20.31 -29.42 2.74
C PRO A 261 -21.62 -29.23 3.56
N ALA A 262 -21.54 -29.20 4.90
CA ALA A 262 -22.72 -28.99 5.73
C ALA A 262 -23.25 -27.56 5.57
N MET A 263 -22.37 -26.57 5.46
CA MET A 263 -22.72 -25.17 5.19
C MET A 263 -23.37 -25.02 3.80
N ARG A 264 -22.77 -25.63 2.77
CA ARG A 264 -23.36 -25.67 1.40
C ARG A 264 -24.75 -26.26 1.39
N LYS A 265 -24.95 -27.40 2.08
CA LYS A 265 -26.25 -28.04 2.20
C LYS A 265 -27.26 -27.15 2.95
N ALA A 266 -26.87 -26.49 4.02
CA ALA A 266 -27.72 -25.55 4.75
C ALA A 266 -28.14 -24.35 3.91
N LEU A 267 -27.26 -23.88 3.01
CA LEU A 267 -27.52 -22.83 2.03
C LEU A 267 -28.25 -23.32 0.77
N GLN A 268 -28.65 -24.62 0.69
CA GLN A 268 -29.32 -25.22 -0.42
C GLN A 268 -28.54 -25.12 -1.73
N LEU A 269 -27.22 -25.19 -1.68
CA LEU A 269 -26.36 -25.14 -2.85
C LEU A 269 -26.14 -26.54 -3.43
N PRO A 270 -26.06 -26.67 -4.77
CA PRO A 270 -25.68 -27.92 -5.42
C PRO A 270 -24.22 -28.28 -5.11
N ASP A 271 -23.91 -29.58 -5.17
CA ASP A 271 -22.53 -30.07 -5.00
C ASP A 271 -21.73 -29.95 -6.30
N ASN A 272 -21.53 -28.70 -6.75
CA ASN A 272 -20.83 -28.35 -7.98
C ASN A 272 -19.56 -27.56 -7.77
N GLY A 273 -19.17 -27.30 -6.50
CA GLY A 273 -17.97 -26.55 -6.17
C GLY A 273 -18.03 -25.04 -6.48
N LEU A 274 -19.23 -24.50 -6.80
CA LEU A 274 -19.38 -23.07 -7.14
C LEU A 274 -19.96 -22.27 -5.98
N GLY A 275 -19.59 -20.99 -5.92
CA GLY A 275 -20.14 -19.96 -5.06
C GLY A 275 -19.36 -19.71 -3.78
N VAL A 276 -19.28 -18.45 -3.39
CA VAL A 276 -18.72 -17.94 -2.12
C VAL A 276 -19.78 -17.20 -1.31
N LEU A 277 -19.70 -17.28 0.01
CA LEU A 277 -20.60 -16.57 0.91
C LEU A 277 -20.23 -15.10 1.00
N VAL A 278 -21.20 -14.20 0.88
CA VAL A 278 -21.04 -12.80 1.26
C VAL A 278 -21.07 -12.73 2.79
N ALA A 279 -19.90 -12.47 3.39
CA ALA A 279 -19.74 -12.40 4.84
C ALA A 279 -20.21 -11.04 5.39
N SER A 280 -19.93 -9.96 4.66
CA SER A 280 -20.38 -8.61 4.99
C SER A 280 -20.42 -7.73 3.75
N VAL A 281 -21.21 -6.66 3.82
CA VAL A 281 -21.26 -5.60 2.81
C VAL A 281 -20.84 -4.29 3.48
N THR A 282 -20.00 -3.55 2.79
CA THR A 282 -19.51 -2.25 3.25
C THR A 282 -20.63 -1.21 3.14
N PRO A 283 -21.02 -0.55 4.22
CA PRO A 283 -22.03 0.50 4.19
C PRO A 283 -21.64 1.62 3.21
N THR A 284 -22.56 2.04 2.36
CA THR A 284 -22.37 3.00 1.27
C THR A 284 -21.42 2.57 0.15
N GLY A 285 -20.89 1.34 0.21
CA GLY A 285 -20.10 0.76 -0.89
C GLY A 285 -21.00 0.35 -2.08
N PRO A 286 -20.39 -0.04 -3.23
CA PRO A 286 -21.12 -0.38 -4.45
C PRO A 286 -22.19 -1.46 -4.29
N CYS A 287 -21.97 -2.45 -3.43
CA CYS A 287 -22.92 -3.52 -3.14
C CYS A 287 -23.96 -3.20 -2.05
N ASP A 288 -23.88 -2.02 -1.39
CA ASP A 288 -24.83 -1.63 -0.33
C ASP A 288 -26.25 -1.52 -0.89
N GLY A 289 -27.21 -2.14 -0.22
CA GLY A 289 -28.61 -2.21 -0.68
C GLY A 289 -28.88 -3.26 -1.79
N VAL A 290 -27.84 -3.86 -2.38
CA VAL A 290 -27.95 -4.91 -3.41
C VAL A 290 -27.66 -6.29 -2.82
N LEU A 291 -26.48 -6.47 -2.26
CA LEU A 291 -26.08 -7.68 -1.54
C LEU A 291 -26.33 -7.52 -0.03
N GLN A 292 -26.37 -8.64 0.66
CA GLN A 292 -26.40 -8.70 2.12
C GLN A 292 -25.60 -9.90 2.64
N ALA A 293 -25.19 -9.83 3.90
CA ALA A 293 -24.55 -10.96 4.54
C ALA A 293 -25.47 -12.20 4.49
N GLY A 294 -24.91 -13.33 4.09
CA GLY A 294 -25.63 -14.59 3.88
C GLY A 294 -26.01 -14.89 2.42
N ASP A 295 -25.90 -13.94 1.50
CA ASP A 295 -25.99 -14.22 0.07
C ASP A 295 -24.82 -15.11 -0.39
N VAL A 296 -25.03 -15.88 -1.44
CA VAL A 296 -23.99 -16.67 -2.09
C VAL A 296 -23.72 -16.11 -3.48
N LEU A 297 -22.56 -15.54 -3.71
CA LEU A 297 -22.14 -15.00 -4.99
C LEU A 297 -21.73 -16.15 -5.91
N LEU A 298 -22.39 -16.29 -7.06
CA LEU A 298 -22.25 -17.42 -7.98
C LEU A 298 -21.45 -17.08 -9.24
N SER A 299 -21.63 -15.87 -9.77
CA SER A 299 -20.87 -15.39 -10.93
C SER A 299 -20.65 -13.89 -10.87
N ILE A 300 -19.60 -13.43 -11.56
CA ILE A 300 -19.26 -12.02 -11.77
C ILE A 300 -18.95 -11.81 -13.25
N ASP A 301 -19.65 -10.86 -13.90
CA ASP A 301 -19.58 -10.63 -15.35
C ASP A 301 -19.66 -11.92 -16.20
N GLY A 302 -20.56 -12.82 -15.80
CA GLY A 302 -20.79 -14.10 -16.47
C GLY A 302 -19.71 -15.17 -16.20
N LYS A 303 -18.70 -14.89 -15.39
CA LYS A 303 -17.68 -15.86 -15.00
C LYS A 303 -18.10 -16.58 -13.71
N PRO A 304 -18.24 -17.91 -13.71
CA PRO A 304 -18.57 -18.68 -12.52
C PRO A 304 -17.48 -18.50 -11.44
N ILE A 305 -17.92 -18.35 -10.19
CA ILE A 305 -17.03 -18.23 -9.03
C ILE A 305 -16.97 -19.60 -8.36
N ASP A 306 -15.76 -20.13 -8.13
CA ASP A 306 -15.61 -21.40 -7.40
C ASP A 306 -15.80 -21.19 -5.88
N ASN A 307 -15.84 -22.28 -5.11
CA ASN A 307 -16.05 -22.23 -3.66
C ASN A 307 -14.87 -21.65 -2.86
N ALA A 308 -13.76 -21.33 -3.51
CA ALA A 308 -12.61 -20.63 -2.96
C ALA A 308 -12.63 -19.12 -3.27
N GLY A 309 -13.54 -18.66 -4.16
CA GLY A 309 -13.59 -17.25 -4.60
C GLY A 309 -12.78 -16.97 -5.86
N ASN A 310 -12.40 -18.01 -6.61
CA ASN A 310 -11.66 -17.82 -7.84
C ASN A 310 -12.59 -17.90 -9.06
N ILE A 311 -12.14 -17.25 -10.12
CA ILE A 311 -12.72 -17.28 -11.46
C ILE A 311 -11.63 -17.68 -12.46
N GLU A 312 -12.03 -18.01 -13.68
CA GLU A 312 -11.09 -18.24 -14.78
C GLU A 312 -10.99 -17.00 -15.68
N VAL A 313 -9.78 -16.48 -15.84
CA VAL A 313 -9.46 -15.35 -16.72
C VAL A 313 -8.27 -15.76 -17.58
N GLU A 314 -8.46 -15.75 -18.91
CA GLU A 314 -7.37 -16.05 -19.87
C GLU A 314 -6.72 -17.44 -19.66
N GLY A 315 -7.48 -18.42 -19.12
CA GLY A 315 -7.01 -19.78 -18.82
C GLY A 315 -6.33 -19.94 -17.46
N GLU A 316 -6.22 -18.87 -16.69
CA GLU A 316 -5.64 -18.89 -15.33
C GLU A 316 -6.71 -18.73 -14.26
N LYS A 317 -6.53 -19.42 -13.13
CA LYS A 317 -7.36 -19.25 -11.94
C LYS A 317 -6.87 -18.05 -11.13
N VAL A 318 -7.71 -17.03 -11.03
CA VAL A 318 -7.44 -15.82 -10.26
C VAL A 318 -8.59 -15.52 -9.30
N VAL A 319 -8.37 -14.70 -8.28
CA VAL A 319 -9.44 -14.26 -7.37
C VAL A 319 -10.47 -13.41 -8.13
N LEU A 320 -11.72 -13.46 -7.73
CA LEU A 320 -12.82 -12.73 -8.38
C LEU A 320 -12.58 -11.20 -8.45
N HIS A 321 -11.83 -10.64 -7.50
CA HIS A 321 -11.50 -9.22 -7.46
C HIS A 321 -10.67 -8.76 -8.68
N GLU A 322 -9.93 -9.64 -9.35
CA GLU A 322 -9.17 -9.31 -10.56
C GLU A 322 -10.04 -8.72 -11.69
N ILE A 323 -11.34 -9.08 -11.76
CA ILE A 323 -12.27 -8.45 -12.72
C ILE A 323 -12.52 -6.99 -12.35
N VAL A 324 -12.69 -6.72 -11.04
CA VAL A 324 -12.95 -5.37 -10.53
C VAL A 324 -11.72 -4.50 -10.68
N GLU A 325 -10.54 -5.05 -10.43
CA GLU A 325 -9.25 -4.39 -10.57
C GLU A 325 -8.98 -3.82 -11.99
N ARG A 326 -9.61 -4.42 -13.01
CA ARG A 326 -9.51 -3.96 -14.41
C ARG A 326 -10.50 -2.86 -14.78
N LYS A 327 -11.37 -2.46 -13.84
CA LYS A 327 -12.44 -1.48 -14.07
C LYS A 327 -12.11 -0.13 -13.41
N PHE A 328 -12.90 0.87 -13.80
CA PHE A 328 -12.76 2.25 -13.36
C PHE A 328 -14.02 2.73 -12.64
N GLN A 329 -13.93 3.88 -12.01
CA GLN A 329 -15.08 4.52 -11.40
C GLN A 329 -16.18 4.77 -12.44
N GLY A 330 -17.41 4.39 -12.11
CA GLY A 330 -18.57 4.48 -13.01
C GLY A 330 -18.79 3.24 -13.88
N ASP A 331 -17.82 2.33 -14.00
CA ASP A 331 -18.02 1.06 -14.67
C ASP A 331 -19.02 0.19 -13.93
N THR A 332 -19.61 -0.77 -14.65
CA THR A 332 -20.59 -1.68 -14.08
C THR A 332 -20.08 -3.11 -13.98
N VAL A 333 -20.62 -3.85 -13.02
CA VAL A 333 -20.40 -5.28 -12.81
C VAL A 333 -21.74 -5.99 -12.70
N ASN A 334 -21.90 -7.11 -13.42
CA ASN A 334 -23.07 -7.96 -13.34
C ASN A 334 -22.80 -9.11 -12.36
N LEU A 335 -23.66 -9.25 -11.37
CA LEU A 335 -23.57 -10.27 -10.34
C LEU A 335 -24.73 -11.24 -10.46
N GLU A 336 -24.44 -12.53 -10.35
CA GLU A 336 -25.44 -13.57 -10.07
C GLU A 336 -25.20 -14.10 -8.67
N PHE A 337 -26.25 -14.16 -7.88
CA PHE A 337 -26.16 -14.61 -6.48
C PHE A 337 -27.42 -15.36 -6.06
N GLN A 338 -27.30 -16.17 -5.01
CA GLN A 338 -28.41 -16.85 -4.39
C GLN A 338 -28.72 -16.20 -3.02
N ARG A 339 -30.00 -15.93 -2.78
CA ARG A 339 -30.53 -15.44 -1.50
C ARG A 339 -31.67 -16.30 -1.03
N ALA A 340 -31.54 -16.95 0.12
CA ALA A 340 -32.56 -17.83 0.70
C ALA A 340 -33.05 -18.93 -0.28
N GLY A 341 -32.16 -19.52 -1.09
CA GLY A 341 -32.46 -20.56 -2.07
C GLY A 341 -32.89 -20.03 -3.44
N GLU A 342 -33.20 -18.75 -3.60
CA GLU A 342 -33.60 -18.12 -4.87
C GLU A 342 -32.40 -17.49 -5.58
N GLN A 343 -32.24 -17.75 -6.87
CA GLN A 343 -31.24 -17.09 -7.73
C GLN A 343 -31.72 -15.69 -8.11
N LYS A 344 -30.80 -14.74 -8.05
CA LYS A 344 -31.00 -13.34 -8.35
C LYS A 344 -29.85 -12.81 -9.20
N GLN A 345 -30.14 -11.72 -9.93
CA GLN A 345 -29.16 -11.00 -10.72
C GLN A 345 -29.23 -9.52 -10.38
N ALA A 346 -28.10 -8.84 -10.39
CA ALA A 346 -28.02 -7.40 -10.24
C ALA A 346 -26.84 -6.84 -11.03
N THR A 347 -27.00 -5.62 -11.49
CA THR A 347 -25.90 -4.80 -12.03
C THR A 347 -25.59 -3.73 -11.00
N ILE A 348 -24.33 -3.64 -10.60
CA ILE A 348 -23.83 -2.60 -9.69
C ILE A 348 -22.93 -1.64 -10.44
N THR A 349 -22.91 -0.37 -10.02
CA THR A 349 -21.96 0.63 -10.49
C THR A 349 -20.84 0.74 -9.48
N LEU A 350 -19.59 0.61 -9.95
CA LEU A 350 -18.40 0.69 -9.11
C LEU A 350 -18.10 2.15 -8.77
N THR A 351 -17.79 2.40 -7.51
CA THR A 351 -17.42 3.73 -7.00
C THR A 351 -16.22 3.58 -6.07
N SER A 352 -15.40 4.62 -5.97
CA SER A 352 -14.39 4.71 -4.93
C SER A 352 -15.05 4.80 -3.54
N PHE A 353 -14.35 4.35 -2.51
CA PHE A 353 -14.83 4.38 -1.13
C PHE A 353 -13.82 5.09 -0.20
N PRO A 354 -13.82 6.44 -0.17
CA PRO A 354 -12.83 7.23 0.55
C PRO A 354 -12.73 6.92 2.05
N ALA A 355 -13.82 6.51 2.71
CA ALA A 355 -13.80 6.20 4.14
C ALA A 355 -12.86 5.02 4.50
N ALA A 356 -12.59 4.10 3.56
CA ALA A 356 -11.64 3.01 3.77
C ALA A 356 -10.19 3.50 3.84
N ARG A 357 -9.89 4.69 3.32
CA ARG A 357 -8.53 5.25 3.30
C ARG A 357 -7.97 5.56 4.69
N ILE A 358 -8.78 5.57 5.75
CA ILE A 358 -8.28 5.62 7.13
C ILE A 358 -7.32 4.45 7.44
N PHE A 359 -7.44 3.33 6.72
CA PHE A 359 -6.60 2.16 6.87
C PHE A 359 -5.34 2.17 6.00
N ALA A 360 -5.20 3.14 5.08
CA ALA A 360 -4.03 3.29 4.22
C ALA A 360 -2.99 4.23 4.85
N LEU A 361 -1.70 4.00 4.54
CA LEU A 361 -0.66 4.97 4.86
C LEU A 361 -0.76 6.18 3.93
N SER A 362 -0.61 7.37 4.48
CA SER A 362 -0.45 8.61 3.72
C SER A 362 1.01 9.06 3.72
N TYR A 363 1.45 9.64 2.61
CA TYR A 363 2.83 10.00 2.36
C TYR A 363 2.96 11.48 1.97
N GLY A 364 4.09 12.10 2.35
CA GLY A 364 4.38 13.48 2.00
C GLY A 364 3.59 14.53 2.78
N GLU A 365 2.62 14.12 3.56
CA GLU A 365 1.70 14.98 4.29
C GLU A 365 2.23 15.34 5.68
N ARG A 366 1.87 16.53 6.13
CA ARG A 366 2.09 16.95 7.50
C ARG A 366 0.93 16.45 8.37
N PRO A 367 1.18 15.91 9.59
CA PRO A 367 0.11 15.51 10.48
C PRO A 367 -0.81 16.68 10.84
N ARG A 368 -2.11 16.47 10.75
CA ARG A 368 -3.11 17.42 11.28
C ARG A 368 -3.10 17.34 12.79
N TYR A 369 -3.16 18.48 13.46
CA TYR A 369 -3.25 18.52 14.91
C TYR A 369 -3.81 19.84 15.42
N VAL A 370 -4.32 19.81 16.65
CA VAL A 370 -4.62 20.95 17.49
C VAL A 370 -3.88 20.79 18.81
N PHE A 371 -3.10 21.76 19.20
CA PHE A 371 -2.44 21.84 20.49
C PHE A 371 -3.10 22.92 21.34
N PHE A 372 -3.55 22.57 22.54
CA PHE A 372 -4.17 23.53 23.45
C PHE A 372 -3.84 23.16 24.90
N CYS A 373 -3.28 24.12 25.66
CA CYS A 373 -2.93 23.94 27.08
C CYS A 373 -2.21 22.64 27.41
N GLY A 374 -1.25 22.22 26.58
CA GLY A 374 -0.52 20.98 26.78
C GLY A 374 -1.20 19.73 26.24
N LEU A 375 -2.43 19.83 25.75
CA LEU A 375 -3.17 18.73 25.14
C LEU A 375 -2.97 18.74 23.62
N THR A 376 -2.63 17.59 23.04
CA THR A 376 -2.49 17.42 21.59
C THR A 376 -3.59 16.53 21.05
N PHE A 377 -4.35 17.04 20.09
CA PHE A 377 -5.45 16.36 19.43
C PHE A 377 -5.09 16.07 17.99
N GLN A 378 -5.31 14.84 17.54
CA GLN A 378 -5.03 14.41 16.16
C GLN A 378 -6.15 13.50 15.64
N PRO A 379 -6.46 13.52 14.33
CA PRO A 379 -7.38 12.57 13.74
C PRO A 379 -6.74 11.18 13.65
N LEU A 380 -7.53 10.15 13.89
CA LEU A 380 -7.11 8.76 13.84
C LEU A 380 -7.00 8.31 12.38
N ASP A 381 -5.81 7.91 11.96
CA ASP A 381 -5.50 7.25 10.70
C ASP A 381 -4.44 6.16 10.91
N LEU A 382 -4.04 5.46 9.85
CA LEU A 382 -3.03 4.41 9.97
C LEU A 382 -1.65 4.96 10.40
N ASN A 383 -1.25 6.14 9.95
CA ASN A 383 0.03 6.74 10.32
C ASN A 383 0.09 7.02 11.82
N LEU A 384 -0.96 7.62 12.38
CA LEU A 384 -1.09 7.86 13.81
C LEU A 384 -1.17 6.54 14.58
N TYR A 385 -2.00 5.59 14.12
CA TYR A 385 -2.20 4.30 14.76
C TYR A 385 -0.89 3.48 14.82
N ALA A 386 -0.15 3.41 13.74
CA ALA A 386 1.13 2.70 13.67
C ALA A 386 2.20 3.36 14.56
N THR A 387 2.21 4.70 14.65
CA THR A 387 3.17 5.46 15.44
C THR A 387 2.95 5.31 16.94
N HIS A 388 1.70 5.46 17.41
CA HIS A 388 1.36 5.44 18.83
C HIS A 388 1.10 4.04 19.39
N GLN A 389 0.84 3.04 18.55
CA GLN A 389 0.58 1.66 18.94
C GLN A 389 -0.42 1.56 20.12
N PHE A 390 -1.54 2.26 20.01
CA PHE A 390 -2.53 2.45 21.07
C PHE A 390 -2.86 1.15 21.80
N SER A 391 -2.57 1.12 23.09
CA SER A 391 -2.95 0.02 24.00
C SER A 391 -4.42 0.06 24.38
N ASN A 392 -5.08 1.23 24.28
CA ASN A 392 -6.48 1.42 24.62
C ASN A 392 -7.39 0.57 23.70
N PRO A 393 -8.14 -0.41 24.26
CA PRO A 393 -8.98 -1.29 23.45
C PRO A 393 -10.15 -0.56 22.77
N ARG A 394 -10.58 0.60 23.30
CA ARG A 394 -11.64 1.42 22.69
C ARG A 394 -11.14 2.05 21.39
N VAL A 395 -9.95 2.67 21.39
CA VAL A 395 -9.35 3.23 20.19
C VAL A 395 -9.17 2.16 19.12
N ARG A 396 -8.67 0.99 19.50
CA ARG A 396 -8.53 -0.15 18.57
C ARG A 396 -9.88 -0.57 17.98
N LYS A 397 -10.91 -0.70 18.82
CA LYS A 397 -12.26 -1.09 18.38
C LYS A 397 -12.84 -0.03 17.42
N THR A 398 -12.74 1.23 17.79
CA THR A 398 -13.22 2.35 16.96
C THR A 398 -12.51 2.37 15.60
N TYR A 399 -11.18 2.21 15.59
CA TYR A 399 -10.41 2.10 14.35
C TYR A 399 -10.86 0.92 13.49
N GLN A 400 -10.86 -0.30 14.03
CA GLN A 400 -11.21 -1.51 13.29
C GLN A 400 -12.64 -1.51 12.76
N ASN A 401 -13.55 -0.85 13.45
CA ASN A 401 -14.97 -0.80 13.10
C ASN A 401 -15.39 0.49 12.42
N TYR A 402 -14.46 1.41 12.10
CA TYR A 402 -14.77 2.73 11.54
C TYR A 402 -15.70 2.65 10.32
N VAL A 403 -15.40 1.77 9.40
CA VAL A 403 -16.22 1.51 8.21
C VAL A 403 -17.40 0.60 8.54
N LYS A 404 -17.14 -0.54 9.19
CA LYS A 404 -18.16 -1.58 9.47
C LYS A 404 -19.34 -1.07 10.28
N ASP A 405 -19.08 -0.27 11.32
CA ASP A 405 -20.12 0.29 12.20
C ASP A 405 -20.59 1.67 11.69
N SER A 406 -20.21 2.06 10.45
CA SER A 406 -20.57 3.34 9.81
C SER A 406 -20.19 4.58 10.65
N ILE A 407 -19.13 4.51 11.44
CA ILE A 407 -18.69 5.62 12.31
C ILE A 407 -18.39 6.86 11.48
N PHE A 408 -17.86 6.69 10.25
CA PHE A 408 -17.57 7.77 9.31
C PHE A 408 -18.78 8.65 8.96
N LYS A 409 -20.02 8.14 9.10
CA LYS A 409 -21.25 8.92 8.86
C LYS A 409 -21.50 9.96 9.96
N GLU A 410 -21.04 9.70 11.16
CA GLU A 410 -21.22 10.57 12.33
C GLU A 410 -19.96 11.36 12.68
N ARG A 411 -18.78 10.79 12.38
CA ARG A 411 -17.47 11.35 12.69
C ARG A 411 -16.56 11.21 11.47
N GLU A 412 -16.37 12.29 10.76
CA GLU A 412 -15.40 12.36 9.67
C GLU A 412 -13.97 12.14 10.21
N ASP A 413 -13.65 12.81 11.33
CA ASP A 413 -12.43 12.56 12.09
C ASP A 413 -12.77 11.89 13.44
N VAL A 414 -12.20 10.74 13.70
CA VAL A 414 -12.14 10.21 15.09
C VAL A 414 -10.98 10.91 15.78
N VAL A 415 -11.26 11.92 16.58
CA VAL A 415 -10.22 12.73 17.23
C VAL A 415 -9.70 12.03 18.48
N ILE A 416 -8.38 11.85 18.55
CA ILE A 416 -7.65 11.28 19.69
C ILE A 416 -6.91 12.37 20.44
N LEU A 417 -7.01 12.39 21.76
CA LEU A 417 -6.07 13.09 22.62
C LEU A 417 -4.78 12.26 22.68
N THR A 418 -3.80 12.60 21.86
CA THR A 418 -2.60 11.76 21.66
C THR A 418 -1.54 11.98 22.73
N ARG A 419 -1.47 13.21 23.27
CA ARG A 419 -0.39 13.59 24.16
C ARG A 419 -0.83 14.65 25.17
N VAL A 420 -0.24 14.61 26.36
CA VAL A 420 -0.40 15.59 27.41
C VAL A 420 0.98 16.07 27.86
N GLU A 421 1.29 17.34 27.63
CA GLU A 421 2.52 17.98 28.10
C GLU A 421 2.41 18.41 29.56
N SER A 422 3.50 18.31 30.28
CA SER A 422 3.53 18.58 31.73
C SER A 422 3.47 20.08 32.04
N ASP A 423 2.45 20.48 32.82
CA ASP A 423 2.31 21.83 33.38
C ASP A 423 1.46 21.72 34.67
N SER A 424 1.35 22.80 35.43
CA SER A 424 0.51 22.87 36.61
C SER A 424 -0.97 22.62 36.30
N LEU A 425 -1.46 23.07 35.14
CA LEU A 425 -2.83 22.83 34.70
C LEU A 425 -3.08 21.43 34.14
N THR A 426 -2.04 20.73 33.69
CA THR A 426 -2.14 19.42 33.08
C THR A 426 -1.68 18.29 34.02
N SER A 427 -1.30 18.62 35.26
CA SER A 427 -0.92 17.63 36.25
C SER A 427 -2.05 16.63 36.44
N HIS A 428 -1.72 15.32 36.44
CA HIS A 428 -2.70 14.21 36.51
C HIS A 428 -3.62 14.02 35.30
N LEU A 429 -3.42 14.70 34.18
CA LEU A 429 -4.18 14.49 32.95
C LEU A 429 -3.55 13.45 32.00
N GLY A 430 -2.34 12.95 32.30
CA GLY A 430 -1.63 11.98 31.45
C GLY A 430 -2.41 10.68 31.20
N GLU A 431 -3.33 10.30 32.12
CA GLU A 431 -4.20 9.14 31.94
C GLU A 431 -5.17 9.25 30.76
N PHE A 432 -5.45 10.46 30.30
CA PHE A 432 -6.32 10.70 29.14
C PHE A 432 -5.59 10.55 27.79
N ALA A 433 -4.27 10.50 27.80
CA ALA A 433 -3.52 10.26 26.56
C ALA A 433 -3.89 8.91 25.93
N GLY A 434 -4.09 8.89 24.61
CA GLY A 434 -4.55 7.71 23.88
C GLY A 434 -6.04 7.43 24.04
N THR A 435 -6.87 8.43 24.27
CA THR A 435 -8.33 8.30 24.36
C THR A 435 -9.03 9.07 23.22
N VAL A 436 -10.22 8.59 22.83
CA VAL A 436 -11.09 9.28 21.87
C VAL A 436 -11.79 10.44 22.54
N VAL A 437 -11.80 11.60 21.92
CA VAL A 437 -12.55 12.79 22.36
C VAL A 437 -14.00 12.67 21.92
N GLU A 438 -14.94 12.77 22.88
CA GLU A 438 -16.38 12.72 22.60
C GLU A 438 -17.00 14.10 22.48
N GLU A 439 -16.73 14.96 23.46
CA GLU A 439 -17.37 16.26 23.58
C GLU A 439 -16.39 17.32 24.09
N ILE A 440 -16.55 18.55 23.64
CA ILE A 440 -15.90 19.74 24.20
C ILE A 440 -17.00 20.75 24.53
N ASN A 441 -17.03 21.26 25.77
CA ASN A 441 -18.04 22.19 26.27
C ASN A 441 -19.51 21.70 26.01
N GLY A 442 -19.72 20.38 26.10
CA GLY A 442 -21.02 19.75 25.85
C GLY A 442 -21.39 19.58 24.37
N GLN A 443 -20.53 19.97 23.45
CA GLN A 443 -20.72 19.76 22.00
C GLN A 443 -19.98 18.52 21.53
N LYS A 444 -20.68 17.63 20.82
CA LYS A 444 -20.08 16.42 20.22
C LYS A 444 -19.06 16.80 19.17
N ILE A 445 -17.94 16.06 19.15
CA ILE A 445 -16.86 16.25 18.20
C ILE A 445 -16.98 15.24 17.06
N SER A 446 -17.01 15.76 15.84
CA SER A 446 -17.01 14.97 14.60
C SER A 446 -15.83 15.28 13.66
N THR A 447 -15.12 16.41 13.87
CA THR A 447 -13.94 16.80 13.10
C THR A 447 -12.87 17.43 13.98
N LEU A 448 -11.63 17.41 13.52
CA LEU A 448 -10.54 18.13 14.19
C LEU A 448 -10.74 19.66 14.13
N ASP A 449 -11.35 20.15 13.06
CA ASP A 449 -11.67 21.58 12.90
C ASP A 449 -12.57 22.09 14.01
N GLN A 450 -13.59 21.31 14.40
CA GLN A 450 -14.46 21.64 15.54
C GLN A 450 -13.69 21.74 16.86
N VAL A 451 -12.66 20.86 17.06
CA VAL A 451 -11.79 20.97 18.24
C VAL A 451 -11.08 22.30 18.26
N HIS A 452 -10.54 22.74 17.13
CA HIS A 452 -9.90 24.05 17.01
C HIS A 452 -10.89 25.18 17.27
N GLU A 453 -12.05 25.17 16.62
CA GLU A 453 -13.09 26.21 16.77
C GLU A 453 -13.51 26.38 18.21
N LEU A 454 -13.76 25.27 18.94
CA LEU A 454 -14.24 25.30 20.32
C LEU A 454 -13.17 25.70 21.32
N LEU A 455 -11.91 25.26 21.13
CA LEU A 455 -10.83 25.57 22.06
C LEU A 455 -10.21 26.95 21.87
N TYR A 456 -10.30 27.51 20.65
CA TYR A 456 -9.77 28.82 20.29
C TYR A 456 -10.83 29.90 20.10
N ALA A 457 -12.10 29.62 20.46
CA ALA A 457 -13.15 30.63 20.48
C ALA A 457 -12.82 31.79 21.44
N ASP A 458 -13.18 33.01 21.08
CA ASP A 458 -12.99 34.18 21.94
C ASP A 458 -13.93 34.16 23.15
N ASP A 459 -15.14 33.62 23.01
CA ASP A 459 -16.14 33.51 24.07
C ASP A 459 -16.09 32.11 24.71
N GLN A 460 -15.18 31.99 25.68
CA GLN A 460 -14.99 30.74 26.43
C GLN A 460 -15.86 30.71 27.69
N PRO A 461 -16.41 29.54 28.07
CA PRO A 461 -17.03 29.36 29.38
C PRO A 461 -15.98 29.52 30.50
N GLU A 462 -16.42 29.71 31.73
CA GLU A 462 -15.53 29.79 32.91
C GLU A 462 -14.59 28.61 33.00
N PHE A 463 -15.10 27.39 32.66
CA PHE A 463 -14.33 26.17 32.61
C PHE A 463 -14.53 25.48 31.26
N ILE A 464 -13.44 25.27 30.56
CA ILE A 464 -13.41 24.42 29.36
C ILE A 464 -13.48 22.97 29.80
N THR A 465 -14.43 22.22 29.27
CA THR A 465 -14.63 20.80 29.61
C THR A 465 -14.39 19.92 28.39
N ILE A 466 -13.62 18.83 28.57
CA ILE A 466 -13.34 17.86 27.49
C ILE A 466 -13.70 16.47 28.01
N LYS A 467 -14.65 15.83 27.34
CA LYS A 467 -15.09 14.46 27.68
C LYS A 467 -14.41 13.47 26.73
N CYS A 468 -13.81 12.45 27.30
CA CYS A 468 -13.16 11.36 26.57
C CYS A 468 -13.91 10.05 26.75
N GLU A 469 -13.92 9.20 25.73
CA GLU A 469 -14.58 7.89 25.75
C GLU A 469 -14.11 7.01 26.91
N GLY A 470 -15.08 6.53 27.68
CA GLY A 470 -14.84 5.61 28.80
C GLY A 470 -14.25 6.26 30.04
N SER A 471 -14.05 7.56 30.06
CA SER A 471 -13.70 8.28 31.28
C SER A 471 -14.96 8.69 32.06
N PRO A 472 -15.07 8.40 33.35
CA PRO A 472 -16.21 8.81 34.16
C PRO A 472 -16.20 10.31 34.50
N ARG A 473 -15.09 10.98 34.27
CA ARG A 473 -14.90 12.42 34.55
C ARG A 473 -14.33 13.16 33.33
N PRO A 474 -14.73 14.40 33.07
CA PRO A 474 -14.13 15.22 32.03
C PRO A 474 -12.77 15.77 32.47
N ILE A 475 -11.95 16.19 31.52
CA ILE A 475 -10.87 17.15 31.72
C ILE A 475 -11.54 18.51 31.92
N VAL A 476 -11.06 19.28 32.90
CA VAL A 476 -11.58 20.63 33.22
C VAL A 476 -10.40 21.60 33.27
N ILE A 477 -10.46 22.66 32.47
CA ILE A 477 -9.42 23.69 32.39
C ILE A 477 -10.06 25.06 32.66
N PRO A 478 -9.55 25.86 33.63
CA PRO A 478 -10.02 27.22 33.85
C PRO A 478 -9.68 28.08 32.63
N ALA A 479 -10.68 28.66 31.96
CA ALA A 479 -10.47 29.42 30.73
C ALA A 479 -9.59 30.67 30.94
N ALA A 480 -9.71 31.31 32.10
CA ALA A 480 -8.91 32.47 32.46
C ALA A 480 -7.40 32.16 32.47
N GLU A 481 -6.99 30.94 32.82
CA GLU A 481 -5.59 30.54 32.87
C GLU A 481 -5.11 29.88 31.56
N ALA A 482 -6.03 29.42 30.75
CA ALA A 482 -5.78 28.58 29.57
C ALA A 482 -4.85 29.29 28.55
N LYS A 483 -5.08 30.58 28.28
CA LYS A 483 -4.33 31.35 27.29
C LYS A 483 -2.85 31.53 27.67
N ASP A 484 -2.58 31.83 28.93
CA ASP A 484 -1.23 32.02 29.42
C ASP A 484 -0.48 30.68 29.57
N ALA A 485 -1.19 29.66 30.04
CA ALA A 485 -0.65 28.30 30.10
C ALA A 485 -0.30 27.78 28.70
N ASN A 486 -1.21 27.92 27.73
CA ASN A 486 -0.97 27.52 26.34
C ASN A 486 0.31 28.14 25.80
N LYS A 487 0.47 29.47 25.96
CA LYS A 487 1.67 30.20 25.51
C LYS A 487 2.95 29.69 26.19
N ARG A 488 2.90 29.51 27.52
CA ARG A 488 4.05 29.02 28.30
C ARG A 488 4.47 27.62 27.90
N ILE A 489 3.49 26.69 27.76
CA ILE A 489 3.76 25.30 27.40
C ILE A 489 4.26 25.20 25.96
N MET A 490 3.70 25.99 25.04
CA MET A 490 4.21 26.08 23.66
C MET A 490 5.67 26.53 23.62
N GLN A 491 6.01 27.56 24.36
CA GLN A 491 7.39 28.08 24.41
C GLN A 491 8.36 27.02 24.96
N SER A 492 7.99 26.32 26.05
CA SER A 492 8.86 25.31 26.65
C SER A 492 9.07 24.07 25.78
N ASN A 493 8.14 23.78 24.87
CA ASN A 493 8.19 22.64 23.97
C ASN A 493 8.56 23.00 22.52
N GLY A 494 8.93 24.26 22.24
CA GLY A 494 9.34 24.72 20.90
C GLY A 494 8.20 24.67 19.87
N ILE A 495 6.95 24.82 20.32
CA ILE A 495 5.76 24.77 19.45
C ILE A 495 5.53 26.19 18.91
N TYR A 496 5.76 26.38 17.62
CA TYR A 496 5.55 27.69 16.96
C TYR A 496 4.15 27.84 16.37
N LEU A 497 3.54 26.74 15.93
CA LEU A 497 2.18 26.68 15.39
C LEU A 497 1.33 25.85 16.34
N PRO A 498 0.24 26.42 16.90
CA PRO A 498 -0.61 25.66 17.81
C PRO A 498 -1.54 24.65 17.11
N TYR A 499 -1.70 24.76 15.80
CA TYR A 499 -2.53 23.83 15.02
C TYR A 499 -2.07 23.77 13.57
N TYR A 500 -2.43 22.67 12.92
CA TYR A 500 -2.34 22.46 11.47
C TYR A 500 -3.53 21.63 11.04
N LEU A 501 -4.41 22.20 10.19
CA LEU A 501 -5.73 21.64 9.86
C LEU A 501 -5.88 21.24 8.41
N ASP A 502 -4.91 21.58 7.53
CA ASP A 502 -5.00 21.27 6.10
C ASP A 502 -5.19 19.76 5.90
N LYS A 503 -6.25 19.40 5.16
CA LYS A 503 -6.53 18.01 4.84
C LYS A 503 -5.49 17.49 3.84
N PRO A 504 -5.10 16.21 3.95
CA PRO A 504 -4.25 15.57 2.95
C PRO A 504 -4.84 15.68 1.55
N SER A 505 -3.98 15.82 0.54
CA SER A 505 -4.41 15.76 -0.86
C SER A 505 -4.92 14.36 -1.20
N SER A 506 -5.77 14.23 -2.23
CA SER A 506 -6.24 12.94 -2.74
C SER A 506 -5.08 12.00 -3.09
N ASP A 507 -3.99 12.55 -3.60
CA ASP A 507 -2.83 11.82 -4.10
C ASP A 507 -1.87 11.34 -3.01
N SER A 508 -2.08 11.75 -1.75
CA SER A 508 -1.19 11.38 -0.64
C SER A 508 -1.50 10.01 -0.03
N ARG A 509 -2.59 9.39 -0.42
CA ARG A 509 -3.10 8.13 0.17
C ARG A 509 -3.24 7.02 -0.83
#